data_3627b295cd019943139b5c1b19cd71f2
#
_entry.id   3627b295cd019943139b5c1b19cd71f2
#
_cell.length_a   1.000
_cell.length_b   1.000
_cell.length_c   1.000
_cell.angle_alpha   90.00
_cell.angle_beta   90.00
_cell.angle_gamma   90.00
#
_symmetry.space_group_name_H-M   'P 1'
#
loop_
_entity.id
_entity.type
_entity.pdbx_description
1 polymer ?
#
loop_
_entity_poly.entity_id
_entity_poly.type
_entity_poly.pdbx_seq_one_letter_code
_entity_poly.pdbx_strand_id
1 'polypeptide(L)'
;FEQFMHKPFSELFAHIRELGALSSFFVCGDATRNIEVMCKTCPEAISIDENVDILAAKKITDQYNITIGGNIPLTTIMLHGNQQDNMKFVVDLLDSMEDKTNFILAPGCDMPYAVPVENAIGVAQAMYETDSVREMLKNYVAEDDDIEVELPDYEHLEKPLVEVFTLDSATCAACTYMMGAANEAKATFGDAIDMVEYKFT
;
A
#
# COMPACT_ATOMS: atom_id res chain seq x y z
N PHE A 1 5.07 -18.44 5.95
CA PHE A 1 4.57 -17.64 7.08
C PHE A 1 4.11 -18.55 8.23
N GLU A 2 3.15 -19.44 8.03
CA GLU A 2 2.55 -20.29 9.08
C GLU A 2 3.58 -21.07 9.90
N GLN A 3 4.54 -21.69 9.24
CA GLN A 3 5.57 -22.54 9.88
C GLN A 3 6.48 -21.77 10.85
N PHE A 4 6.81 -20.50 10.55
CA PHE A 4 7.86 -19.78 11.28
C PHE A 4 7.32 -18.58 12.08
N MET A 5 6.23 -17.96 11.63
CA MET A 5 5.76 -16.69 12.16
C MET A 5 4.50 -16.82 13.02
N HIS A 6 3.67 -17.84 12.79
CA HIS A 6 2.40 -17.97 13.50
C HIS A 6 2.60 -17.99 15.03
N LYS A 7 3.45 -18.86 15.55
CA LYS A 7 3.67 -18.98 16.99
C LYS A 7 4.25 -17.71 17.62
N PRO A 8 5.36 -17.12 17.12
CA PRO A 8 5.91 -15.88 17.69
C PRO A 8 4.90 -14.72 17.72
N PHE A 9 4.12 -14.53 16.64
CA PHE A 9 3.13 -13.46 16.62
C PHE A 9 1.95 -13.73 17.55
N SER A 10 1.48 -14.96 17.65
CA SER A 10 0.42 -15.31 18.59
C SER A 10 0.84 -15.04 20.04
N GLU A 11 2.07 -15.37 20.42
CA GLU A 11 2.62 -15.10 21.76
C GLU A 11 2.77 -13.59 21.98
N LEU A 12 3.26 -12.85 20.98
CA LEU A 12 3.43 -11.40 21.05
C LEU A 12 2.09 -10.68 21.26
N PHE A 13 1.07 -11.01 20.43
CA PHE A 13 -0.24 -10.36 20.52
C PHE A 13 -0.97 -10.73 21.82
N ALA A 14 -0.83 -11.96 22.30
CA ALA A 14 -1.34 -12.35 23.62
C ALA A 14 -0.71 -11.49 24.74
N HIS A 15 0.61 -11.29 24.69
CA HIS A 15 1.31 -10.47 25.68
C HIS A 15 0.93 -8.99 25.61
N ILE A 16 0.78 -8.42 24.41
CA ILE A 16 0.30 -7.03 24.23
C ILE A 16 -1.09 -6.87 24.87
N ARG A 17 -1.97 -7.85 24.69
CA ARG A 17 -3.32 -7.84 25.27
C ARG A 17 -3.29 -7.96 26.80
N GLU A 18 -2.41 -8.76 27.36
CA GLU A 18 -2.20 -8.86 28.83
C GLU A 18 -1.78 -7.52 29.43
N LEU A 19 -1.06 -6.70 28.67
CA LEU A 19 -0.67 -5.34 29.08
C LEU A 19 -1.80 -4.30 28.92
N GLY A 20 -2.99 -4.71 28.45
CA GLY A 20 -4.14 -3.84 28.24
C GLY A 20 -4.05 -2.98 26.96
N ALA A 21 -3.17 -3.33 26.02
CA ALA A 21 -3.00 -2.64 24.76
C ALA A 21 -3.67 -3.42 23.61
N LEU A 22 -3.95 -2.73 22.51
CA LEU A 22 -4.45 -3.33 21.27
C LEU A 22 -3.28 -3.53 20.31
N SER A 23 -3.28 -4.66 19.60
CA SER A 23 -2.28 -4.97 18.60
C SER A 23 -2.78 -4.69 17.18
N SER A 24 -1.92 -4.15 16.33
CA SER A 24 -2.17 -4.05 14.89
C SER A 24 -1.05 -4.74 14.13
N PHE A 25 -1.43 -5.64 13.24
CA PHE A 25 -0.49 -6.41 12.42
C PHE A 25 -0.41 -5.81 11.02
N PHE A 26 0.67 -5.11 10.70
CA PHE A 26 0.90 -4.52 9.40
C PHE A 26 1.90 -5.35 8.58
N VAL A 27 1.59 -5.55 7.30
CA VAL A 27 2.49 -6.18 6.32
C VAL A 27 2.47 -5.37 5.02
N CYS A 28 3.63 -4.90 4.59
CA CYS A 28 3.83 -4.30 3.27
C CYS A 28 3.86 -5.36 2.17
N GLY A 29 3.42 -4.96 0.97
CA GLY A 29 3.38 -5.80 -0.21
C GLY A 29 2.19 -6.75 -0.25
N ASP A 30 2.16 -7.63 -1.24
CA ASP A 30 1.04 -8.57 -1.45
C ASP A 30 0.99 -9.65 -0.37
N ALA A 31 0.22 -9.40 0.68
CA ALA A 31 -0.04 -10.32 1.77
C ALA A 31 -1.28 -11.20 1.54
N THR A 32 -1.92 -11.18 0.37
CA THR A 32 -3.21 -11.83 0.10
C THR A 32 -3.25 -13.28 0.58
N ARG A 33 -2.20 -14.05 0.32
CA ARG A 33 -2.11 -15.47 0.71
C ARG A 33 -1.96 -15.70 2.21
N ASN A 34 -1.61 -14.65 2.97
CA ASN A 34 -1.30 -14.75 4.39
C ASN A 34 -2.41 -14.20 5.28
N ILE A 35 -3.42 -13.51 4.75
CA ILE A 35 -4.46 -12.84 5.54
C ILE A 35 -5.12 -13.80 6.55
N GLU A 36 -5.53 -14.98 6.12
CA GLU A 36 -6.17 -15.94 7.02
C GLU A 36 -5.22 -16.44 8.13
N VAL A 37 -3.95 -16.69 7.79
CA VAL A 37 -2.96 -17.12 8.80
C VAL A 37 -2.62 -15.97 9.75
N MET A 38 -2.59 -14.72 9.25
CA MET A 38 -2.45 -13.55 10.11
C MET A 38 -3.63 -13.44 11.09
N CYS A 39 -4.86 -13.66 10.64
CA CYS A 39 -6.03 -13.69 11.52
C CYS A 39 -5.90 -14.76 12.63
N LYS A 40 -5.36 -15.94 12.30
CA LYS A 40 -5.15 -17.03 13.27
C LYS A 40 -4.13 -16.67 14.37
N THR A 41 -3.30 -15.65 14.19
CA THR A 41 -2.43 -15.14 15.26
C THR A 41 -3.16 -14.24 16.26
N CYS A 42 -4.44 -13.94 16.00
CA CYS A 42 -5.34 -13.19 16.87
C CYS A 42 -4.88 -11.76 17.21
N PRO A 43 -4.47 -10.91 16.26
CA PRO A 43 -4.35 -9.47 16.52
C PRO A 43 -5.73 -8.84 16.66
N GLU A 44 -5.82 -7.64 17.20
CA GLU A 44 -7.05 -6.83 17.23
C GLU A 44 -7.32 -6.16 15.89
N ALA A 45 -6.27 -5.84 15.13
CA ALA A 45 -6.37 -5.27 13.79
C ALA A 45 -5.30 -5.85 12.84
N ILE A 46 -5.61 -5.88 11.56
CA ILE A 46 -4.66 -6.13 10.47
C ILE A 46 -4.70 -4.93 9.55
N SER A 47 -3.53 -4.37 9.23
CA SER A 47 -3.40 -3.32 8.23
C SER A 47 -2.67 -3.86 7.00
N ILE A 48 -3.15 -3.51 5.81
CA ILE A 48 -2.71 -4.10 4.55
C ILE A 48 -2.22 -3.05 3.56
N ASP A 49 -1.34 -3.49 2.69
CA ASP A 49 -0.78 -2.73 1.59
C ASP A 49 -1.78 -2.54 0.43
N GLU A 50 -1.54 -1.54 -0.41
CA GLU A 50 -2.37 -1.24 -1.59
C GLU A 50 -2.46 -2.38 -2.61
N ASN A 51 -1.50 -3.31 -2.60
CA ASN A 51 -1.49 -4.49 -3.48
C ASN A 51 -2.45 -5.61 -3.05
N VAL A 52 -3.14 -5.46 -1.93
CA VAL A 52 -4.11 -6.42 -1.42
C VAL A 52 -5.53 -5.92 -1.71
N ASP A 53 -6.39 -6.78 -2.26
CA ASP A 53 -7.82 -6.48 -2.38
C ASP A 53 -8.46 -6.40 -0.99
N ILE A 54 -8.74 -5.16 -0.55
CA ILE A 54 -9.28 -4.90 0.79
C ILE A 54 -10.67 -5.49 0.99
N LEU A 55 -11.50 -5.56 -0.06
CA LEU A 55 -12.85 -6.13 0.05
C LEU A 55 -12.78 -7.65 0.22
N ALA A 56 -11.87 -8.30 -0.49
CA ALA A 56 -11.61 -9.73 -0.31
C ALA A 56 -11.00 -10.03 1.05
N ALA A 57 -10.02 -9.23 1.48
CA ALA A 57 -9.38 -9.37 2.79
C ALA A 57 -10.38 -9.14 3.93
N LYS A 58 -11.25 -8.12 3.80
CA LYS A 58 -12.31 -7.84 4.80
C LYS A 58 -13.24 -9.03 5.02
N LYS A 59 -13.65 -9.72 3.97
CA LYS A 59 -14.47 -10.93 4.09
C LYS A 59 -13.80 -12.03 4.92
N ILE A 60 -12.48 -12.07 4.93
CA ILE A 60 -11.72 -13.03 5.76
C ILE A 60 -11.63 -12.50 7.19
N THR A 61 -11.20 -11.25 7.40
CA THR A 61 -11.02 -10.69 8.75
C THR A 61 -12.32 -10.61 9.54
N ASP A 62 -13.46 -10.37 8.89
CA ASP A 62 -14.79 -10.36 9.53
C ASP A 62 -15.16 -11.72 10.13
N GLN A 63 -14.73 -12.85 9.52
CA GLN A 63 -14.96 -14.20 10.08
C GLN A 63 -14.23 -14.41 11.42
N TYR A 64 -13.16 -13.66 11.65
CA TYR A 64 -12.36 -13.69 12.87
C TYR A 64 -12.68 -12.53 13.82
N ASN A 65 -13.62 -11.65 13.45
CA ASN A 65 -13.94 -10.41 14.18
C ASN A 65 -12.69 -9.53 14.40
N ILE A 66 -11.86 -9.40 13.38
CA ILE A 66 -10.63 -8.60 13.36
C ILE A 66 -10.86 -7.35 12.51
N THR A 67 -10.45 -6.20 13.04
CA THR A 67 -10.52 -4.94 12.30
C THR A 67 -9.51 -4.95 11.15
N ILE A 68 -9.94 -4.55 9.94
CA ILE A 68 -9.03 -4.36 8.81
C ILE A 68 -8.75 -2.88 8.59
N GLY A 69 -7.49 -2.54 8.38
CA GLY A 69 -7.00 -1.19 8.06
C GLY A 69 -6.38 -1.14 6.68
N GLY A 70 -6.51 -0.02 6.01
CA GLY A 70 -5.89 0.25 4.70
C GLY A 70 -6.89 0.87 3.74
N ASN A 71 -6.61 0.88 2.46
CA ASN A 71 -5.31 0.69 1.81
C ASN A 71 -5.24 1.66 0.61
N ILE A 72 -5.30 2.97 0.94
CA ILE A 72 -5.27 4.02 -0.10
C ILE A 72 -3.96 3.90 -0.86
N PRO A 73 -3.98 3.84 -2.21
CA PRO A 73 -2.78 3.80 -3.03
C PRO A 73 -1.91 5.04 -2.82
N LEU A 74 -0.65 4.80 -2.48
CA LEU A 74 0.27 5.84 -2.06
C LEU A 74 0.76 6.70 -3.21
N THR A 75 1.16 6.05 -4.31
CA THR A 75 1.78 6.72 -5.43
C THR A 75 0.73 7.27 -6.39
N THR A 76 -0.17 6.43 -6.87
CA THR A 76 -1.12 6.81 -7.92
C THR A 76 -2.22 7.77 -7.42
N ILE A 77 -2.66 7.61 -6.17
CA ILE A 77 -3.75 8.41 -5.60
C ILE A 77 -3.22 9.49 -4.65
N MET A 78 -2.42 9.11 -3.63
CA MET A 78 -2.03 10.09 -2.62
C MET A 78 -0.96 11.07 -3.11
N LEU A 79 0.04 10.60 -3.86
CA LEU A 79 1.17 11.42 -4.30
C LEU A 79 0.88 12.16 -5.63
N HIS A 80 0.47 11.43 -6.65
CA HIS A 80 0.27 11.98 -8.00
C HIS A 80 -1.17 12.37 -8.31
N GLY A 81 -2.15 11.83 -7.59
CA GLY A 81 -3.52 12.29 -7.69
C GLY A 81 -3.71 13.68 -7.07
N ASN A 82 -4.78 14.36 -7.46
CA ASN A 82 -5.21 15.61 -6.84
C ASN A 82 -6.16 15.36 -5.66
N GLN A 83 -6.64 16.41 -5.01
CA GLN A 83 -7.54 16.28 -3.86
C GLN A 83 -8.84 15.56 -4.21
N GLN A 84 -9.41 15.82 -5.40
CA GLN A 84 -10.64 15.19 -5.86
C GLN A 84 -10.46 13.71 -6.15
N ASP A 85 -9.31 13.29 -6.68
CA ASP A 85 -8.98 11.88 -6.88
C ASP A 85 -8.96 11.13 -5.55
N ASN A 86 -8.32 11.72 -4.54
CA ASN A 86 -8.27 11.17 -3.19
C ASN A 86 -9.66 11.05 -2.57
N MET A 87 -10.48 12.10 -2.69
CA MET A 87 -11.86 12.09 -2.22
C MET A 87 -12.70 11.02 -2.95
N LYS A 88 -12.54 10.92 -4.28
CA LYS A 88 -13.26 9.95 -5.11
C LYS A 88 -12.89 8.52 -4.71
N PHE A 89 -11.61 8.23 -4.54
CA PHE A 89 -11.17 6.91 -4.08
C PHE A 89 -11.86 6.50 -2.77
N VAL A 90 -11.92 7.41 -1.79
CA VAL A 90 -12.58 7.14 -0.50
C VAL A 90 -14.08 6.86 -0.68
N VAL A 91 -14.77 7.69 -1.45
CA VAL A 91 -16.21 7.52 -1.70
C VAL A 91 -16.47 6.19 -2.41
N ASP A 92 -15.73 5.88 -3.48
CA ASP A 92 -15.89 4.65 -4.25
C ASP A 92 -15.59 3.41 -3.38
N LEU A 93 -14.56 3.46 -2.54
CA LEU A 93 -14.24 2.39 -1.60
C LEU A 93 -15.38 2.16 -0.60
N LEU A 94 -15.88 3.23 0.02
CA LEU A 94 -16.98 3.14 0.98
C LEU A 94 -18.28 2.66 0.34
N ASP A 95 -18.54 3.04 -0.92
CA ASP A 95 -19.73 2.61 -1.67
C ASP A 95 -19.64 1.14 -2.09
N SER A 96 -18.44 0.61 -2.29
CA SER A 96 -18.22 -0.81 -2.59
C SER A 96 -18.29 -1.73 -1.38
N MET A 97 -18.26 -1.17 -0.15
CA MET A 97 -18.37 -1.95 1.10
C MET A 97 -19.84 -2.11 1.51
N GLU A 98 -20.33 -3.35 1.57
CA GLU A 98 -21.66 -3.66 2.11
C GLU A 98 -21.73 -3.38 3.62
N ASP A 99 -20.72 -3.81 4.36
CA ASP A 99 -20.56 -3.57 5.80
C ASP A 99 -19.28 -2.80 6.09
N LYS A 100 -19.43 -1.65 6.74
CA LYS A 100 -18.33 -0.75 7.11
C LYS A 100 -17.86 -0.94 8.56
N THR A 101 -18.41 -1.91 9.29
CA THR A 101 -17.92 -2.25 10.63
C THR A 101 -16.53 -2.90 10.54
N ASN A 102 -15.78 -2.84 11.63
CA ASN A 102 -14.42 -3.39 11.67
C ASN A 102 -13.51 -2.91 10.54
N PHE A 103 -13.64 -1.64 10.15
CA PHE A 103 -12.84 -1.02 9.09
C PHE A 103 -12.19 0.28 9.55
N ILE A 104 -10.92 0.46 9.22
CA ILE A 104 -10.15 1.70 9.41
C ILE A 104 -9.58 2.12 8.07
N LEU A 105 -10.00 3.28 7.56
CA LEU A 105 -9.37 3.85 6.37
C LEU A 105 -7.97 4.34 6.73
N ALA A 106 -6.98 3.87 5.99
CA ALA A 106 -5.58 4.25 6.16
C ALA A 106 -4.84 4.19 4.82
N PRO A 107 -3.69 4.88 4.70
CA PRO A 107 -2.76 4.64 3.58
C PRO A 107 -2.31 3.18 3.51
N GLY A 108 -2.00 2.69 2.32
CA GLY A 108 -1.58 1.31 2.10
C GLY A 108 -0.20 0.96 2.70
N CYS A 109 0.64 1.95 2.95
CA CYS A 109 1.94 1.82 3.62
C CYS A 109 2.37 3.18 4.17
N ASP A 110 3.67 3.39 4.42
CA ASP A 110 4.24 4.69 4.79
C ASP A 110 4.04 5.70 3.66
N MET A 111 3.37 6.82 3.96
CA MET A 111 3.13 7.86 2.98
C MET A 111 4.45 8.49 2.51
N PRO A 112 4.63 8.70 1.19
CA PRO A 112 5.72 9.52 0.69
C PRO A 112 5.71 10.92 1.33
N TYR A 113 6.88 11.42 1.68
CA TYR A 113 6.99 12.73 2.36
C TYR A 113 6.42 13.90 1.50
N ALA A 114 6.46 13.74 0.18
CA ALA A 114 6.00 14.75 -0.78
C ALA A 114 4.48 14.69 -1.07
N VAL A 115 3.71 13.83 -0.40
CA VAL A 115 2.25 13.81 -0.55
C VAL A 115 1.68 15.19 -0.22
N PRO A 116 0.92 15.82 -1.14
CA PRO A 116 0.29 17.11 -0.88
C PRO A 116 -0.66 17.02 0.33
N VAL A 117 -0.54 17.98 1.26
CA VAL A 117 -1.36 18.01 2.49
C VAL A 117 -2.85 18.07 2.16
N GLU A 118 -3.23 18.76 1.09
CA GLU A 118 -4.61 18.86 0.60
C GLU A 118 -5.19 17.49 0.22
N ASN A 119 -4.38 16.54 -0.24
CA ASN A 119 -4.81 15.18 -0.56
C ASN A 119 -5.20 14.44 0.73
N ALA A 120 -4.39 14.52 1.78
CA ALA A 120 -4.71 13.95 3.08
C ALA A 120 -5.95 14.62 3.72
N ILE A 121 -6.11 15.93 3.57
CA ILE A 121 -7.32 16.66 4.00
C ILE A 121 -8.53 16.16 3.22
N GLY A 122 -8.41 15.96 1.90
CA GLY A 122 -9.47 15.41 1.05
C GLY A 122 -9.94 14.03 1.50
N VAL A 123 -9.00 13.14 1.82
CA VAL A 123 -9.31 11.81 2.40
C VAL A 123 -10.13 11.95 3.68
N ALA A 124 -9.69 12.80 4.62
CA ALA A 124 -10.40 13.01 5.88
C ALA A 124 -11.80 13.61 5.63
N GLN A 125 -11.92 14.60 4.75
CA GLN A 125 -13.20 15.20 4.41
C GLN A 125 -14.16 14.18 3.80
N ALA A 126 -13.71 13.37 2.85
CA ALA A 126 -14.52 12.33 2.22
C ALA A 126 -14.99 11.27 3.23
N MET A 127 -14.18 10.97 4.24
CA MET A 127 -14.55 10.03 5.30
C MET A 127 -15.62 10.58 6.24
N TYR A 128 -15.53 11.87 6.61
CA TYR A 128 -16.46 12.49 7.56
C TYR A 128 -17.72 13.05 6.91
N GLU A 129 -17.64 13.48 5.64
CA GLU A 129 -18.70 14.17 4.91
C GLU A 129 -19.05 13.42 3.60
N THR A 130 -19.04 12.08 3.63
CA THR A 130 -19.13 11.22 2.45
C THR A 130 -20.25 11.60 1.49
N ASP A 131 -21.46 11.89 2.00
CA ASP A 131 -22.61 12.24 1.15
C ASP A 131 -22.44 13.59 0.45
N SER A 132 -21.91 14.57 1.15
CA SER A 132 -21.62 15.90 0.57
C SER A 132 -20.53 15.80 -0.50
N VAL A 133 -19.48 15.04 -0.23
CA VAL A 133 -18.38 14.82 -1.17
C VAL A 133 -18.86 14.04 -2.40
N ARG A 134 -19.70 13.01 -2.21
CA ARG A 134 -20.31 12.24 -3.32
C ARG A 134 -21.10 13.15 -4.27
N GLU A 135 -21.91 14.07 -3.76
CA GLU A 135 -22.65 15.01 -4.59
C GLU A 135 -21.70 16.00 -5.29
N MET A 136 -20.66 16.47 -4.62
CA MET A 136 -19.66 17.36 -5.22
C MET A 136 -18.91 16.69 -6.36
N LEU A 137 -18.60 15.40 -6.24
CA LEU A 137 -17.84 14.64 -7.23
C LEU A 137 -18.70 14.01 -8.34
N LYS A 138 -20.00 14.25 -8.37
CA LYS A 138 -20.94 13.58 -9.28
C LYS A 138 -20.57 13.68 -10.77
N ASN A 139 -19.93 14.76 -11.17
CA ASN A 139 -19.48 15.00 -12.54
C ASN A 139 -17.95 15.03 -12.66
N TYR A 140 -17.26 14.64 -11.60
CA TYR A 140 -15.81 14.63 -11.62
C TYR A 140 -15.32 13.42 -12.40
N VAL A 141 -14.44 13.68 -13.37
CA VAL A 141 -13.70 12.66 -14.12
C VAL A 141 -12.23 12.90 -13.80
N ALA A 142 -11.56 11.88 -13.27
CA ALA A 142 -10.12 11.93 -13.07
C ALA A 142 -9.42 12.19 -14.41
N GLU A 143 -8.48 13.10 -14.43
CA GLU A 143 -7.62 13.31 -15.59
C GLU A 143 -6.69 12.11 -15.70
N ASP A 144 -6.80 11.39 -16.81
CA ASP A 144 -5.86 10.32 -17.16
C ASP A 144 -4.70 11.04 -17.87
N ASP A 145 -3.61 11.24 -17.16
CA ASP A 145 -2.39 11.74 -17.78
C ASP A 145 -1.80 10.59 -18.63
N ASP A 146 -2.15 10.56 -19.93
CA ASP A 146 -1.49 9.73 -20.91
C ASP A 146 -0.01 10.15 -21.04
N ILE A 147 0.79 9.67 -20.09
CA ILE A 147 2.26 9.86 -20.16
C ILE A 147 2.78 8.84 -21.17
N GLU A 148 3.15 9.30 -22.36
CA GLU A 148 3.93 8.49 -23.31
C GLU A 148 5.30 8.20 -22.71
N VAL A 149 5.51 6.97 -22.26
CA VAL A 149 6.83 6.50 -21.77
C VAL A 149 7.54 5.79 -22.91
N GLU A 150 8.70 6.30 -23.33
CA GLU A 150 9.61 5.57 -24.22
C GLU A 150 10.25 4.41 -23.43
N LEU A 151 9.77 3.19 -23.69
CA LEU A 151 10.35 1.99 -23.09
C LEU A 151 11.59 1.53 -23.88
N PRO A 152 12.58 0.92 -23.20
CA PRO A 152 13.67 0.25 -23.87
C PRO A 152 13.18 -0.84 -24.85
N ASP A 153 13.96 -1.09 -25.93
CA ASP A 153 13.70 -2.22 -26.81
C ASP A 153 14.11 -3.52 -26.12
N TYR A 154 13.19 -4.10 -25.35
CA TYR A 154 13.44 -5.32 -24.56
C TYR A 154 13.69 -6.57 -25.41
N GLU A 155 13.32 -6.56 -26.71
CA GLU A 155 13.54 -7.70 -27.61
C GLU A 155 14.96 -7.75 -28.14
N HIS A 156 15.70 -6.62 -28.16
CA HIS A 156 17.02 -6.50 -28.74
C HIS A 156 18.07 -6.00 -27.73
N LEU A 157 17.93 -6.31 -26.46
CA LEU A 157 18.93 -5.97 -25.44
C LEU A 157 20.25 -6.74 -25.71
N GLU A 158 21.35 -6.04 -25.80
CA GLU A 158 22.69 -6.65 -25.92
C GLU A 158 23.14 -7.35 -24.62
N LYS A 159 22.62 -6.89 -23.49
CA LYS A 159 22.88 -7.38 -22.12
C LYS A 159 21.62 -7.41 -21.31
N PRO A 160 21.54 -8.24 -20.25
CA PRO A 160 20.45 -8.15 -19.27
C PRO A 160 20.38 -6.73 -18.69
N LEU A 161 19.18 -6.13 -18.70
CA LEU A 161 18.90 -4.83 -18.13
C LEU A 161 18.22 -5.01 -16.76
N VAL A 162 18.79 -4.40 -15.74
CA VAL A 162 18.20 -4.29 -14.41
C VAL A 162 17.60 -2.90 -14.27
N GLU A 163 16.28 -2.82 -14.24
CA GLU A 163 15.55 -1.57 -14.02
C GLU A 163 15.09 -1.51 -12.57
N VAL A 164 15.41 -0.44 -11.89
CA VAL A 164 15.05 -0.23 -10.49
C VAL A 164 14.18 1.01 -10.40
N PHE A 165 12.95 0.82 -9.94
CA PHE A 165 12.00 1.90 -9.74
C PHE A 165 11.99 2.28 -8.27
N THR A 166 12.33 3.53 -7.95
CA THR A 166 12.43 4.04 -6.59
C THR A 166 11.60 5.30 -6.40
N LEU A 167 11.08 5.48 -5.20
CA LEU A 167 10.70 6.79 -4.69
C LEU A 167 11.97 7.54 -4.25
N ASP A 168 11.85 8.74 -3.68
CA ASP A 168 13.01 9.43 -3.12
C ASP A 168 13.76 8.52 -2.13
N SER A 169 14.96 8.07 -2.55
CA SER A 169 15.75 7.11 -1.77
C SER A 169 16.20 7.65 -0.41
N ALA A 170 16.15 8.97 -0.19
CA ALA A 170 16.50 9.59 1.09
C ALA A 170 15.44 9.34 2.18
N THR A 171 14.20 9.09 1.77
CA THR A 171 13.06 8.93 2.69
C THR A 171 12.42 7.54 2.64
N CYS A 172 12.73 6.73 1.62
CA CYS A 172 12.20 5.40 1.43
C CYS A 172 13.20 4.32 1.85
N ALA A 173 13.07 3.77 3.05
CA ALA A 173 13.95 2.71 3.53
C ALA A 173 13.94 1.45 2.64
N ALA A 174 12.78 1.04 2.15
CA ALA A 174 12.65 -0.10 1.23
C ALA A 174 13.41 0.14 -0.09
N CYS A 175 13.34 1.36 -0.64
CA CYS A 175 14.08 1.75 -1.84
C CYS A 175 15.59 1.71 -1.59
N THR A 176 16.06 2.13 -0.41
CA THR A 176 17.48 2.06 -0.03
C THR A 176 17.98 0.62 0.00
N TYR A 177 17.22 -0.31 0.57
CA TYR A 177 17.57 -1.73 0.60
C TYR A 177 17.58 -2.34 -0.81
N MET A 178 16.59 -2.03 -1.64
CA MET A 178 16.51 -2.51 -3.01
C MET A 178 17.66 -1.98 -3.86
N MET A 179 17.97 -0.69 -3.75
CA MET A 179 19.13 -0.11 -4.43
C MET A 179 20.44 -0.71 -3.94
N GLY A 180 20.57 -1.02 -2.65
CA GLY A 180 21.72 -1.75 -2.11
C GLY A 180 21.92 -3.10 -2.80
N ALA A 181 20.86 -3.89 -2.93
CA ALA A 181 20.91 -5.19 -3.62
C ALA A 181 21.22 -5.05 -5.12
N ALA A 182 20.62 -4.06 -5.80
CA ALA A 182 20.88 -3.80 -7.22
C ALA A 182 22.34 -3.37 -7.47
N ASN A 183 22.89 -2.50 -6.62
CA ASN A 183 24.28 -2.08 -6.67
C ASN A 183 25.26 -3.25 -6.40
N GLU A 184 24.92 -4.16 -5.47
CA GLU A 184 25.72 -5.36 -5.22
C GLU A 184 25.71 -6.29 -6.45
N ALA A 185 24.56 -6.47 -7.10
CA ALA A 185 24.45 -7.21 -8.36
C ALA A 185 25.31 -6.55 -9.46
N LYS A 186 25.23 -5.21 -9.64
CA LYS A 186 26.04 -4.49 -10.61
C LYS A 186 27.54 -4.62 -10.31
N ALA A 187 27.94 -4.55 -9.04
CA ALA A 187 29.34 -4.75 -8.64
C ALA A 187 29.82 -6.18 -8.90
N THR A 188 28.95 -7.18 -8.76
CA THR A 188 29.27 -8.60 -8.98
C THR A 188 29.39 -8.94 -10.46
N PHE A 189 28.47 -8.45 -11.29
CA PHE A 189 28.39 -8.80 -12.72
C PHE A 189 29.10 -7.78 -13.64
N GLY A 190 29.44 -6.60 -13.12
CA GLY A 190 30.18 -5.57 -13.85
C GLY A 190 29.52 -5.19 -15.17
N ASP A 191 30.30 -5.30 -16.27
CA ASP A 191 29.82 -4.98 -17.62
C ASP A 191 28.96 -6.06 -18.28
N ALA A 192 28.69 -7.17 -17.58
CA ALA A 192 27.79 -8.21 -18.08
C ALA A 192 26.32 -7.84 -17.96
N ILE A 193 25.97 -6.82 -17.19
CA ILE A 193 24.59 -6.31 -17.04
C ILE A 193 24.59 -4.79 -17.20
N ASP A 194 23.46 -4.26 -17.68
CA ASP A 194 23.15 -2.83 -17.59
C ASP A 194 22.18 -2.57 -16.43
N MET A 195 22.26 -1.38 -15.85
CA MET A 195 21.37 -1.00 -14.72
C MET A 195 20.92 0.45 -14.88
N VAL A 196 19.65 0.67 -14.71
CA VAL A 196 19.01 1.99 -14.73
C VAL A 196 18.13 2.15 -13.50
N GLU A 197 18.21 3.29 -12.84
CA GLU A 197 17.28 3.69 -11.77
C GLU A 197 16.31 4.73 -12.30
N TYR A 198 15.03 4.47 -12.12
CA TYR A 198 13.96 5.43 -12.39
C TYR A 198 13.43 5.95 -11.04
N LYS A 199 13.58 7.25 -10.83
CA LYS A 199 13.10 7.92 -9.61
C LYS A 199 11.78 8.59 -9.89
N PHE A 200 10.78 8.24 -9.10
CA PHE A 200 9.52 8.94 -9.03
C PHE A 200 9.66 10.06 -8.00
N THR A 201 9.86 11.30 -8.50
CA THR A 201 10.00 12.51 -7.65
C THR A 201 8.91 13.51 -7.98
#